data_9966bea3567450f02c57bc255c3be823
#
_entry.id   9966bea3567450f02c57bc255c3be823
#
_cell.length_a   1.000
_cell.length_b   1.000
_cell.length_c   1.000
_cell.angle_alpha   90.00
_cell.angle_beta   90.00
_cell.angle_gamma   90.00
#
_symmetry.space_group_name_H-M   'P 1'
#
loop_
_entity.id
_entity.type
_entity.pdbx_description
1 polymer ?
#
loop_
_entity_poly.entity_id
_entity_poly.type
_entity_poly.pdbx_seq_one_letter_code
_entity_poly.pdbx_strand_id
1 'polypeptide(L)'
;MNLDLIANNLANVNTTGFKKSKIEFQDLLYQNKKAEGAEAGDGNMTPSGIQIGHGSRPISTTKIFTDGDLVETGEQTDLAIHGDGFFEVQMPGGQQGYTRDGSFKVSADGAVVTSEGYPLNIGLDNIPAEAINIGIASTGEYTFFNQQGQNIGNGNIQLTRFINASGLQNIGRNIFIETQASGPPEQGQPSQNGFGQLAQGYLEMSNVKVVEEMVNLIKAQRAYEVNSKAIQAADEMMQRSNALKR
;
A
#
# COMPACT_ATOMS: atom_id res chain seq x y z
N MET A 1 11.05 -7.37 -11.79
CA MET A 1 10.70 -6.77 -10.51
C MET A 1 9.88 -5.49 -10.64
N ASN A 2 10.33 -4.42 -11.36
CA ASN A 2 9.48 -3.22 -11.55
C ASN A 2 8.19 -3.53 -12.35
N LEU A 3 8.30 -4.29 -13.45
CA LEU A 3 7.16 -4.75 -14.24
C LEU A 3 6.16 -5.58 -13.41
N ASP A 4 6.65 -6.47 -12.56
CA ASP A 4 5.82 -7.34 -11.73
C ASP A 4 5.04 -6.53 -10.69
N LEU A 5 5.68 -5.47 -10.15
CA LEU A 5 5.03 -4.58 -9.19
C LEU A 5 3.94 -3.74 -9.85
N ILE A 6 4.20 -3.18 -11.04
CA ILE A 6 3.20 -2.44 -11.82
C ILE A 6 2.03 -3.37 -12.20
N ALA A 7 2.33 -4.60 -12.64
CA ALA A 7 1.31 -5.59 -12.97
C ALA A 7 0.47 -5.96 -11.74
N ASN A 8 1.09 -6.10 -10.55
CA ASN A 8 0.39 -6.34 -9.29
C ASN A 8 -0.51 -5.16 -8.91
N ASN A 9 -0.03 -3.92 -9.02
CA ASN A 9 -0.86 -2.73 -8.79
C ASN A 9 -2.07 -2.71 -9.72
N LEU A 10 -1.85 -2.95 -11.02
CA LEU A 10 -2.91 -2.94 -12.02
C LEU A 10 -3.94 -4.07 -11.80
N ALA A 11 -3.49 -5.27 -11.44
CA ALA A 11 -4.37 -6.39 -11.12
C ALA A 11 -5.29 -6.12 -9.92
N ASN A 12 -4.84 -5.26 -8.98
CA ASN A 12 -5.57 -4.93 -7.76
C ASN A 12 -6.26 -3.56 -7.80
N VAL A 13 -6.50 -3.00 -9.00
CA VAL A 13 -7.15 -1.68 -9.14
C VAL A 13 -8.60 -1.68 -8.62
N ASN A 14 -9.31 -2.80 -8.75
CA ASN A 14 -10.69 -2.96 -8.29
C ASN A 14 -10.78 -3.61 -6.90
N THR A 15 -9.66 -3.83 -6.23
CA THR A 15 -9.64 -4.45 -4.90
C THR A 15 -9.88 -3.38 -3.84
N THR A 16 -10.92 -3.56 -3.00
CA THR A 16 -11.24 -2.66 -1.88
C THR A 16 -10.11 -2.59 -0.86
N GLY A 17 -9.80 -1.38 -0.40
CA GLY A 17 -8.75 -1.16 0.59
C GLY A 17 -7.32 -1.46 0.12
N PHE A 18 -7.11 -1.81 -1.15
CA PHE A 18 -5.76 -2.06 -1.68
C PHE A 18 -4.95 -0.78 -1.75
N LYS A 19 -3.72 -0.85 -1.33
CA LYS A 19 -2.75 0.25 -1.40
C LYS A 19 -1.63 -0.09 -2.37
N LYS A 20 -1.35 0.83 -3.31
CA LYS A 20 -0.32 0.64 -4.32
C LYS A 20 1.05 0.51 -3.69
N SER A 21 1.88 -0.33 -4.28
CA SER A 21 3.28 -0.47 -3.90
C SER A 21 4.17 0.33 -4.86
N LYS A 22 5.25 0.88 -4.33
CA LYS A 22 6.30 1.58 -5.08
C LYS A 22 7.63 0.92 -4.80
N ILE A 23 8.46 0.78 -5.84
CA ILE A 23 9.84 0.32 -5.71
C ILE A 23 10.79 1.52 -5.62
N GLU A 24 11.78 1.43 -4.76
CA GLU A 24 12.84 2.41 -4.62
C GLU A 24 14.16 1.83 -5.12
N PHE A 25 14.90 2.64 -5.86
CA PHE A 25 16.18 2.26 -6.44
C PHE A 25 17.30 3.10 -5.83
N GLN A 26 18.46 2.46 -5.72
CA GLN A 26 19.72 3.11 -5.34
C GLN A 26 20.74 2.88 -6.44
N ASP A 27 21.55 3.87 -6.72
CA ASP A 27 22.74 3.72 -7.54
C ASP A 27 23.79 2.85 -6.84
N LEU A 28 24.64 2.23 -7.65
CA LEU A 28 25.77 1.45 -7.18
C LEU A 28 27.03 2.31 -7.13
N LEU A 29 28.11 1.75 -6.57
CA LEU A 29 29.39 2.40 -6.47
C LEU A 29 29.89 2.91 -7.85
N TYR A 30 30.57 4.04 -7.82
CA TYR A 30 31.25 4.62 -8.96
C TYR A 30 32.71 4.21 -8.98
N GLN A 31 33.20 3.79 -10.13
CA GLN A 31 34.62 3.59 -10.34
C GLN A 31 35.26 4.90 -10.81
N ASN A 32 36.19 5.42 -10.05
CA ASN A 32 36.96 6.60 -10.42
C ASN A 32 38.09 6.20 -11.37
N LYS A 33 38.00 6.58 -12.65
CA LYS A 33 39.06 6.41 -13.66
C LYS A 33 40.09 7.53 -13.55
N LYS A 34 39.66 8.74 -13.22
CA LYS A 34 40.49 9.92 -13.00
C LYS A 34 39.90 10.71 -11.81
N ALA A 35 40.73 10.96 -10.83
CA ALA A 35 40.33 11.74 -9.66
C ALA A 35 40.10 13.21 -10.03
N GLU A 36 39.14 13.83 -9.39
CA GLU A 36 38.90 15.27 -9.43
C GLU A 36 40.10 15.97 -8.82
N GLY A 37 40.57 17.07 -9.46
CA GLY A 37 41.78 17.77 -9.00
C GLY A 37 43.11 17.07 -9.32
N ALA A 38 43.11 15.99 -10.12
CA ALA A 38 44.35 15.35 -10.56
C ALA A 38 45.16 16.30 -11.44
N GLU A 39 46.48 16.32 -11.23
CA GLU A 39 47.43 17.14 -12.00
C GLU A 39 47.44 16.68 -13.46
N ALA A 40 47.19 17.61 -14.38
CA ALA A 40 47.11 17.33 -15.83
C ALA A 40 48.44 17.59 -16.55
N GLY A 41 49.55 17.81 -15.81
CA GLY A 41 50.83 18.30 -16.30
C GLY A 41 50.95 19.83 -16.21
N ASP A 42 52.16 20.34 -16.07
CA ASP A 42 52.50 21.78 -15.95
C ASP A 42 51.78 22.54 -14.80
N GLY A 43 51.42 21.84 -13.70
CA GLY A 43 50.78 22.46 -12.54
C GLY A 43 49.29 22.80 -12.69
N ASN A 44 48.65 22.44 -13.80
CA ASN A 44 47.23 22.63 -14.01
C ASN A 44 46.43 21.46 -13.41
N MET A 45 45.46 21.77 -12.52
CA MET A 45 44.55 20.80 -11.96
C MET A 45 43.33 20.61 -12.88
N THR A 46 42.92 19.36 -13.08
CA THR A 46 41.71 19.07 -13.85
C THR A 46 40.47 19.40 -13.00
N PRO A 47 39.52 20.24 -13.53
CA PRO A 47 38.33 20.66 -12.76
C PRO A 47 37.34 19.54 -12.54
N SER A 48 37.37 18.45 -13.31
CA SER A 48 36.46 17.31 -13.20
C SER A 48 37.17 15.97 -13.39
N GLY A 49 36.74 14.96 -12.62
CA GLY A 49 37.20 13.58 -12.74
C GLY A 49 36.39 12.80 -13.78
N ILE A 50 36.75 11.52 -14.00
CA ILE A 50 35.99 10.57 -14.79
C ILE A 50 35.50 9.47 -13.86
N GLN A 51 34.19 9.41 -13.66
CA GLN A 51 33.53 8.42 -12.83
C GLN A 51 32.59 7.55 -13.70
N ILE A 52 32.64 6.25 -13.50
CA ILE A 52 31.79 5.28 -14.21
C ILE A 52 30.91 4.60 -13.17
N GLY A 53 29.59 4.79 -13.28
CA GLY A 53 28.61 4.13 -12.42
C GLY A 53 28.39 2.67 -12.83
N HIS A 54 28.14 1.79 -11.85
CA HIS A 54 27.88 0.36 -12.09
C HIS A 54 26.39 0.02 -12.15
N GLY A 55 25.52 1.04 -12.32
CA GLY A 55 24.07 0.85 -12.47
C GLY A 55 23.29 1.10 -11.18
N SER A 56 22.12 0.50 -11.07
CA SER A 56 21.21 0.65 -9.93
C SER A 56 20.69 -0.68 -9.41
N ARG A 57 20.33 -0.73 -8.14
CA ARG A 57 19.66 -1.89 -7.52
C ARG A 57 18.38 -1.46 -6.81
N PRO A 58 17.36 -2.33 -6.72
CA PRO A 58 16.23 -2.10 -5.85
C PRO A 58 16.66 -2.20 -4.38
N ILE A 59 16.18 -1.27 -3.54
CA ILE A 59 16.43 -1.29 -2.09
C ILE A 59 15.22 -1.78 -1.35
N SER A 60 14.05 -1.21 -1.67
CA SER A 60 12.83 -1.46 -0.93
C SER A 60 11.61 -1.42 -1.85
N THR A 61 10.55 -2.04 -1.38
CA THR A 61 9.19 -1.88 -1.89
C THR A 61 8.34 -1.34 -0.75
N THR A 62 7.82 -0.12 -0.92
CA THR A 62 7.00 0.54 0.08
C THR A 62 5.54 0.63 -0.38
N LYS A 63 4.60 0.47 0.55
CA LYS A 63 3.19 0.75 0.30
C LYS A 63 2.88 2.22 0.53
N ILE A 64 2.03 2.78 -0.33
CA ILE A 64 1.59 4.16 -0.25
C ILE A 64 0.16 4.16 0.30
N PHE A 65 -0.01 4.71 1.48
CA PHE A 65 -1.30 4.73 2.20
C PHE A 65 -2.10 6.03 1.97
N THR A 66 -2.00 6.62 0.79
CA THR A 66 -2.92 7.70 0.41
C THR A 66 -4.33 7.14 0.24
N ASP A 67 -5.33 7.97 0.50
CA ASP A 67 -6.73 7.57 0.33
C ASP A 67 -7.03 7.21 -1.13
N GLY A 68 -7.85 6.17 -1.31
CA GLY A 68 -8.48 5.83 -2.57
C GLY A 68 -9.80 6.55 -2.77
N ASP A 69 -10.43 6.37 -3.92
CA ASP A 69 -11.76 6.90 -4.18
C ASP A 69 -12.81 6.17 -3.33
N LEU A 70 -13.75 6.92 -2.73
CA LEU A 70 -14.87 6.36 -1.98
C LEU A 70 -16.02 6.07 -2.93
N VAL A 71 -16.51 4.84 -2.92
CA VAL A 71 -17.64 4.39 -3.73
C VAL A 71 -18.80 4.02 -2.82
N GLU A 72 -19.97 4.61 -3.08
CA GLU A 72 -21.20 4.32 -2.36
C GLU A 72 -21.72 2.93 -2.72
N THR A 73 -21.97 2.09 -1.72
CA THR A 73 -22.53 0.75 -1.87
C THR A 73 -23.97 0.65 -1.35
N GLY A 74 -24.34 1.54 -0.44
CA GLY A 74 -25.63 1.52 0.24
C GLY A 74 -25.81 0.41 1.28
N GLU A 75 -24.82 -0.46 1.47
CA GLU A 75 -24.84 -1.49 2.51
C GLU A 75 -24.51 -0.89 3.86
N GLN A 76 -25.30 -1.20 4.89
CA GLN A 76 -25.16 -0.60 6.22
C GLN A 76 -23.88 -1.04 6.95
N THR A 77 -23.35 -2.20 6.59
CA THR A 77 -22.14 -2.79 7.19
C THR A 77 -20.85 -2.37 6.50
N ASP A 78 -20.95 -1.74 5.32
CA ASP A 78 -19.79 -1.25 4.60
C ASP A 78 -19.32 0.06 5.23
N LEU A 79 -18.03 0.12 5.55
CA LEU A 79 -17.39 1.24 6.23
C LEU A 79 -16.12 1.66 5.50
N ALA A 80 -16.00 2.93 5.20
CA ALA A 80 -14.75 3.47 4.68
C ALA A 80 -14.11 4.43 5.68
N ILE A 81 -12.78 4.49 5.66
CA ILE A 81 -12.00 5.46 6.44
C ILE A 81 -11.52 6.53 5.47
N HIS A 82 -11.87 7.78 5.73
CA HIS A 82 -11.32 8.93 5.02
C HIS A 82 -10.25 9.60 5.89
N GLY A 83 -8.99 9.48 5.51
CA GLY A 83 -7.82 9.89 6.29
C GLY A 83 -7.07 8.70 6.92
N ASP A 84 -6.26 8.97 7.94
CA ASP A 84 -5.39 7.96 8.57
C ASP A 84 -6.15 7.05 9.53
N GLY A 85 -5.89 5.74 9.46
CA GLY A 85 -6.44 4.73 10.36
C GLY A 85 -6.55 3.36 9.69
N PHE A 86 -6.80 2.35 10.50
CA PHE A 86 -7.02 0.97 10.07
C PHE A 86 -8.10 0.36 10.94
N PHE A 87 -8.84 -0.57 10.39
CA PHE A 87 -9.70 -1.46 11.14
C PHE A 87 -8.85 -2.59 11.73
N GLU A 88 -9.07 -2.90 12.99
CA GLU A 88 -8.40 -4.02 13.66
C GLU A 88 -9.24 -5.28 13.50
N VAL A 89 -8.60 -6.37 13.11
CA VAL A 89 -9.21 -7.69 12.89
C VAL A 89 -8.46 -8.74 13.70
N GLN A 90 -9.17 -9.68 14.25
CA GLN A 90 -8.58 -10.79 14.99
C GLN A 90 -8.34 -11.99 14.07
N MET A 91 -7.08 -12.33 13.85
CA MET A 91 -6.69 -13.47 13.04
C MET A 91 -6.70 -14.78 13.84
N PRO A 92 -6.75 -15.93 13.15
CA PRO A 92 -6.56 -17.24 13.77
C PRO A 92 -5.26 -17.28 14.56
N GLY A 93 -5.32 -17.78 15.82
CA GLY A 93 -4.16 -17.80 16.72
C GLY A 93 -4.04 -16.59 17.63
N GLY A 94 -5.01 -15.64 17.61
CA GLY A 94 -5.05 -14.48 18.51
C GLY A 94 -4.12 -13.33 18.09
N GLN A 95 -3.53 -13.41 16.90
CA GLN A 95 -2.73 -12.30 16.36
C GLN A 95 -3.64 -11.19 15.84
N GLN A 96 -3.27 -9.95 16.08
CA GLN A 96 -3.97 -8.78 15.56
C GLN A 96 -3.52 -8.48 14.13
N GLY A 97 -4.49 -8.26 13.26
CA GLY A 97 -4.29 -7.78 11.91
C GLY A 97 -4.95 -6.43 11.70
N TYR A 98 -4.52 -5.71 10.71
CA TYR A 98 -4.99 -4.37 10.39
C TYR A 98 -5.40 -4.31 8.93
N THR A 99 -6.55 -3.74 8.64
CA THR A 99 -7.04 -3.66 7.26
C THR A 99 -7.64 -2.29 6.94
N ARG A 100 -7.63 -1.94 5.66
CA ARG A 100 -8.38 -0.81 5.08
C ARG A 100 -9.62 -1.27 4.32
N ASP A 101 -9.79 -2.58 4.16
CA ASP A 101 -10.99 -3.12 3.56
C ASP A 101 -12.14 -3.03 4.57
N GLY A 102 -13.19 -2.31 4.20
CA GLY A 102 -14.38 -2.10 5.00
C GLY A 102 -15.59 -2.92 4.55
N SER A 103 -15.41 -3.92 3.69
CA SER A 103 -16.49 -4.81 3.23
C SER A 103 -16.84 -5.85 4.28
N PHE A 104 -17.51 -5.41 5.35
CA PHE A 104 -17.85 -6.27 6.48
C PHE A 104 -19.17 -7.00 6.27
N LYS A 105 -19.27 -8.15 6.89
CA LYS A 105 -20.46 -9.01 6.86
C LYS A 105 -20.87 -9.37 8.27
N VAL A 106 -22.12 -9.72 8.46
CA VAL A 106 -22.65 -10.18 9.75
C VAL A 106 -22.69 -11.70 9.74
N SER A 107 -22.07 -12.31 10.73
CA SER A 107 -22.11 -13.76 10.96
C SER A 107 -23.50 -14.20 11.48
N ALA A 108 -23.77 -15.50 11.43
CA ALA A 108 -25.01 -16.08 12.00
C ALA A 108 -25.18 -15.78 13.50
N ASP A 109 -24.08 -15.57 14.20
CA ASP A 109 -24.06 -15.24 15.63
C ASP A 109 -24.21 -13.73 15.90
N GLY A 110 -24.39 -12.91 14.85
CA GLY A 110 -24.46 -11.45 14.95
C GLY A 110 -23.11 -10.74 14.99
N ALA A 111 -21.99 -11.48 14.96
CA ALA A 111 -20.67 -10.88 14.96
C ALA A 111 -20.34 -10.22 13.61
N VAL A 112 -19.72 -9.06 13.65
CA VAL A 112 -19.22 -8.38 12.45
C VAL A 112 -17.87 -8.98 12.06
N VAL A 113 -17.79 -9.48 10.85
CA VAL A 113 -16.62 -10.21 10.34
C VAL A 113 -16.19 -9.67 8.97
N THR A 114 -14.94 -9.89 8.61
CA THR A 114 -14.45 -9.66 7.25
C THR A 114 -15.07 -10.65 6.27
N SER A 115 -14.93 -10.43 4.97
CA SER A 115 -15.36 -11.38 3.92
C SER A 115 -14.75 -12.78 4.05
N GLU A 116 -13.67 -12.93 4.81
CA GLU A 116 -13.00 -14.20 5.11
C GLU A 116 -13.41 -14.82 6.45
N GLY A 117 -14.29 -14.16 7.19
CA GLY A 117 -14.80 -14.63 8.48
C GLY A 117 -13.94 -14.25 9.69
N TYR A 118 -12.98 -13.33 9.56
CA TYR A 118 -12.21 -12.84 10.71
C TYR A 118 -13.04 -11.82 11.49
N PRO A 119 -13.22 -11.99 12.82
CA PRO A 119 -13.95 -11.03 13.61
C PRO A 119 -13.21 -9.71 13.73
N LEU A 120 -13.98 -8.61 13.75
CA LEU A 120 -13.44 -7.29 14.00
C LEU A 120 -13.20 -7.08 15.51
N ASN A 121 -12.20 -6.28 15.82
CA ASN A 121 -11.90 -5.82 17.17
C ASN A 121 -11.86 -4.29 17.21
N ILE A 122 -12.98 -3.66 16.86
CA ILE A 122 -13.09 -2.19 16.73
C ILE A 122 -14.13 -1.59 17.68
N GLY A 123 -14.67 -2.39 18.62
CA GLY A 123 -15.76 -1.99 19.51
C GLY A 123 -17.16 -2.17 18.90
N LEU A 124 -17.26 -2.65 17.67
CA LEU A 124 -18.51 -3.09 17.02
C LEU A 124 -18.48 -4.62 16.88
N ASP A 125 -18.51 -5.31 18.02
CA ASP A 125 -18.22 -6.74 18.03
C ASP A 125 -19.44 -7.59 17.73
N ASN A 126 -20.64 -7.14 18.16
CA ASN A 126 -21.86 -7.93 18.02
C ASN A 126 -23.08 -7.05 17.75
N ILE A 127 -23.87 -7.43 16.77
CA ILE A 127 -25.13 -6.79 16.42
C ILE A 127 -26.25 -7.56 17.08
N PRO A 128 -27.07 -6.90 17.94
CA PRO A 128 -28.22 -7.57 18.56
C PRO A 128 -29.18 -8.12 17.50
N ALA A 129 -29.74 -9.32 17.73
CA ALA A 129 -30.67 -9.96 16.80
C ALA A 129 -31.95 -9.14 16.54
N GLU A 130 -32.27 -8.21 17.43
CA GLU A 130 -33.42 -7.30 17.31
C GLU A 130 -33.10 -6.04 16.48
N ALA A 131 -31.82 -5.81 16.15
CA ALA A 131 -31.39 -4.65 15.36
C ALA A 131 -31.73 -4.87 13.89
N ILE A 132 -32.46 -3.92 13.29
CA ILE A 132 -32.79 -3.91 11.88
C ILE A 132 -31.92 -2.89 11.13
N ASN A 133 -31.65 -1.76 11.78
CA ASN A 133 -30.85 -0.69 11.20
C ASN A 133 -29.68 -0.35 12.13
N ILE A 134 -28.55 -0.06 11.50
CA ILE A 134 -27.34 0.42 12.17
C ILE A 134 -27.03 1.79 11.62
N GLY A 135 -26.98 2.81 12.48
CA GLY A 135 -26.50 4.14 12.13
C GLY A 135 -25.09 4.33 12.67
N ILE A 136 -24.15 4.70 11.84
CA ILE A 136 -22.75 4.97 12.23
C ILE A 136 -22.42 6.40 11.84
N ALA A 137 -22.06 7.20 12.84
CA ALA A 137 -21.64 8.58 12.63
C ALA A 137 -20.19 8.67 12.18
N SER A 138 -19.81 9.77 11.56
CA SER A 138 -18.40 10.02 11.15
C SER A 138 -17.42 10.06 12.33
N THR A 139 -17.91 10.30 13.53
CA THR A 139 -17.15 10.28 14.80
C THR A 139 -16.92 8.88 15.36
N GLY A 140 -17.47 7.84 14.72
CA GLY A 140 -17.39 6.45 15.18
C GLY A 140 -18.48 6.04 16.15
N GLU A 141 -19.37 6.92 16.56
CA GLU A 141 -20.53 6.55 17.36
C GLU A 141 -21.49 5.71 16.51
N TYR A 142 -21.88 4.55 17.00
CA TYR A 142 -22.88 3.72 16.36
C TYR A 142 -24.11 3.53 17.24
N THR A 143 -25.25 3.38 16.60
CA THR A 143 -26.54 3.20 17.25
C THR A 143 -27.32 2.10 16.54
N PHE A 144 -27.85 1.16 17.28
CA PHE A 144 -28.74 0.12 16.76
C PHE A 144 -30.20 0.53 16.95
N PHE A 145 -31.00 0.33 15.89
CA PHE A 145 -32.43 0.61 15.89
C PHE A 145 -33.22 -0.66 15.68
N ASN A 146 -34.29 -0.83 16.47
CA ASN A 146 -35.26 -1.91 16.26
C ASN A 146 -36.31 -1.53 15.20
N GLN A 147 -37.28 -2.43 14.95
CA GLN A 147 -38.36 -2.22 13.97
C GLN A 147 -39.23 -1.00 14.31
N GLN A 148 -39.32 -0.60 15.57
CA GLN A 148 -40.04 0.56 16.05
C GLN A 148 -39.25 1.87 16.00
N GLY A 149 -38.00 1.84 15.52
CA GLY A 149 -37.12 3.01 15.49
C GLY A 149 -36.54 3.40 16.85
N GLN A 150 -36.67 2.53 17.86
CA GLN A 150 -36.12 2.77 19.20
C GLN A 150 -34.62 2.37 19.21
N ASN A 151 -33.83 3.14 19.94
CA ASN A 151 -32.42 2.80 20.20
C ASN A 151 -32.36 1.61 21.19
N ILE A 152 -31.72 0.51 20.78
CA ILE A 152 -31.53 -0.70 21.57
C ILE A 152 -30.09 -0.89 22.01
N GLY A 153 -29.15 -0.08 21.51
CA GLY A 153 -27.76 -0.14 21.89
C GLY A 153 -26.94 0.92 21.16
N ASN A 154 -25.89 1.37 21.79
CA ASN A 154 -24.93 2.30 21.20
C ASN A 154 -23.52 1.96 21.67
N GLY A 155 -22.54 2.44 20.94
CA GLY A 155 -21.12 2.29 21.28
C GLY A 155 -20.24 3.15 20.38
N ASN A 156 -18.95 2.95 20.47
CA ASN A 156 -17.98 3.71 19.70
C ASN A 156 -17.02 2.77 18.97
N ILE A 157 -16.85 3.02 17.69
CA ILE A 157 -15.83 2.37 16.86
C ILE A 157 -14.48 3.02 17.17
N GLN A 158 -13.45 2.19 17.29
CA GLN A 158 -12.07 2.63 17.44
C GLN A 158 -11.30 2.31 16.17
N LEU A 159 -10.45 3.23 15.78
CA LEU A 159 -9.48 3.03 14.70
C LEU A 159 -8.08 2.88 15.27
N THR A 160 -7.25 2.16 14.56
CA THR A 160 -5.84 1.99 14.89
C THR A 160 -4.98 2.76 13.90
N ARG A 161 -4.00 3.51 14.38
CA ARG A 161 -3.03 4.24 13.57
C ARG A 161 -1.61 3.81 13.93
N PHE A 162 -0.70 3.94 12.96
CA PHE A 162 0.73 3.70 13.12
C PHE A 162 1.51 4.96 12.78
N ILE A 163 2.59 5.20 13.50
CA ILE A 163 3.51 6.31 13.20
C ILE A 163 4.11 6.13 11.81
N ASN A 164 4.44 4.89 11.45
CA ASN A 164 4.96 4.54 10.13
C ASN A 164 4.14 3.40 9.51
N ALA A 165 3.05 3.74 8.83
CA ALA A 165 2.20 2.78 8.13
C ALA A 165 2.96 1.99 7.04
N SER A 166 3.96 2.62 6.39
CA SER A 166 4.77 1.95 5.36
C SER A 166 5.66 0.83 5.92
N GLY A 167 5.89 0.81 7.23
CA GLY A 167 6.63 -0.25 7.93
C GLY A 167 5.78 -1.49 8.25
N LEU A 168 4.47 -1.46 8.00
CA LEU A 168 3.61 -2.62 8.21
C LEU A 168 3.96 -3.75 7.22
N GLN A 169 3.92 -4.98 7.71
CA GLN A 169 4.10 -6.16 6.87
C GLN A 169 2.76 -6.60 6.28
N ASN A 170 2.69 -6.70 4.96
CA ASN A 170 1.53 -7.25 4.26
C ASN A 170 1.61 -8.78 4.24
N ILE A 171 0.60 -9.46 4.77
CA ILE A 171 0.49 -10.92 4.76
C ILE A 171 -0.46 -11.45 3.66
N GLY A 172 -0.97 -10.55 2.82
CA GLY A 172 -2.03 -10.85 1.83
C GLY A 172 -3.43 -10.55 2.36
N ARG A 173 -4.46 -10.73 1.50
CA ARG A 173 -5.89 -10.55 1.86
C ARG A 173 -6.21 -9.13 2.39
N ASN A 174 -5.45 -8.14 1.96
CA ASN A 174 -5.52 -6.75 2.45
C ASN A 174 -5.31 -6.61 3.96
N ILE A 175 -4.64 -7.58 4.59
CA ILE A 175 -4.31 -7.56 6.02
C ILE A 175 -2.83 -7.23 6.21
N PHE A 176 -2.58 -6.35 7.14
CA PHE A 176 -1.26 -5.92 7.58
C PHE A 176 -1.03 -6.35 9.02
N ILE A 177 0.21 -6.60 9.38
CA ILE A 177 0.63 -6.85 10.76
C ILE A 177 1.67 -5.83 11.18
N GLU A 178 1.70 -5.56 12.47
CA GLU A 178 2.70 -4.67 13.06
C GLU A 178 4.11 -5.23 12.94
N THR A 179 5.08 -4.36 12.84
CA THR A 179 6.50 -4.68 12.87
C THR A 179 7.24 -3.68 13.76
N GLN A 180 8.50 -3.97 14.07
CA GLN A 180 9.34 -2.99 14.77
C GLN A 180 9.49 -1.67 14.00
N ALA A 181 9.37 -1.71 12.66
CA ALA A 181 9.50 -0.53 11.81
C ALA A 181 8.21 0.31 11.76
N SER A 182 7.04 -0.27 12.00
CA SER A 182 5.77 0.47 12.05
C SER A 182 5.59 1.24 13.36
N GLY A 183 6.24 0.80 14.43
CA GLY A 183 5.95 1.22 15.79
C GLY A 183 4.70 0.53 16.36
N PRO A 184 4.39 0.76 17.65
CA PRO A 184 3.22 0.20 18.29
C PRO A 184 1.92 0.80 17.73
N PRO A 185 0.80 0.04 17.78
CA PRO A 185 -0.50 0.53 17.38
C PRO A 185 -1.01 1.60 18.37
N GLU A 186 -1.50 2.71 17.83
CA GLU A 186 -2.21 3.74 18.59
C GLU A 186 -3.70 3.60 18.29
N GLN A 187 -4.51 3.33 19.30
CA GLN A 187 -5.97 3.28 19.16
C GLN A 187 -6.58 4.64 19.50
N GLY A 188 -7.60 5.04 18.75
CA GLY A 188 -8.28 6.30 18.97
C GLY A 188 -9.65 6.36 18.30
N GLN A 189 -10.40 7.39 18.69
CA GLN A 189 -11.71 7.65 18.10
C GLN A 189 -11.57 8.34 16.73
N PRO A 190 -12.39 7.98 15.74
CA PRO A 190 -12.46 8.67 14.46
C PRO A 190 -12.71 10.17 14.64
N SER A 191 -12.21 10.96 13.70
CA SER A 191 -12.32 12.44 13.68
C SER A 191 -11.57 13.16 14.81
N GLN A 192 -10.80 12.48 15.65
CA GLN A 192 -10.03 13.07 16.75
C GLN A 192 -8.54 12.77 16.60
N ASN A 193 -7.69 13.66 17.11
CA ASN A 193 -6.23 13.46 17.22
C ASN A 193 -5.53 13.04 15.90
N GLY A 194 -6.07 13.44 14.75
CA GLY A 194 -5.51 13.08 13.43
C GLY A 194 -5.94 11.69 12.91
N PHE A 195 -6.90 11.04 13.58
CA PHE A 195 -7.57 9.87 13.00
C PHE A 195 -8.55 10.30 11.92
N GLY A 196 -8.67 9.46 10.88
CA GLY A 196 -9.61 9.65 9.80
C GLY A 196 -11.07 9.62 10.26
N GLN A 197 -11.98 10.02 9.37
CA GLN A 197 -13.42 9.97 9.58
C GLN A 197 -13.99 8.69 9.01
N LEU A 198 -15.07 8.18 9.61
CA LEU A 198 -15.82 7.05 9.08
C LEU A 198 -16.92 7.53 8.12
N ALA A 199 -17.09 6.80 7.03
CA ALA A 199 -18.19 6.92 6.10
C ALA A 199 -18.93 5.59 6.01
N GLN A 200 -20.18 5.55 6.49
CA GLN A 200 -21.05 4.38 6.40
C GLN A 200 -21.67 4.28 5.00
N GLY A 201 -21.81 3.07 4.48
CA GLY A 201 -22.35 2.80 3.14
C GLY A 201 -21.38 3.10 2.01
N TYR A 202 -20.12 3.29 2.32
CA TYR A 202 -19.04 3.50 1.35
C TYR A 202 -17.94 2.46 1.52
N LEU A 203 -17.26 2.15 0.43
CA LEU A 203 -16.02 1.38 0.42
C LEU A 203 -14.89 2.22 -0.16
N GLU A 204 -13.72 2.07 0.42
CA GLU A 204 -12.50 2.65 -0.12
C GLU A 204 -11.97 1.76 -1.24
N MET A 205 -11.89 2.30 -2.47
CA MET A 205 -11.30 1.62 -3.60
C MET A 205 -9.76 1.71 -3.56
N SER A 206 -9.12 0.92 -4.40
CA SER A 206 -7.68 1.00 -4.58
C SER A 206 -7.22 2.41 -4.96
N ASN A 207 -6.10 2.89 -4.40
CA ASN A 207 -5.48 4.16 -4.79
C ASN A 207 -4.63 4.05 -6.07
N VAL A 208 -4.81 2.97 -6.84
CA VAL A 208 -4.14 2.72 -8.12
C VAL A 208 -4.85 3.47 -9.24
N LYS A 209 -4.12 4.31 -9.97
CA LYS A 209 -4.62 4.97 -11.17
C LYS A 209 -4.24 4.18 -12.41
N VAL A 210 -5.22 3.57 -13.07
CA VAL A 210 -5.02 2.67 -14.23
C VAL A 210 -4.15 3.31 -15.31
N VAL A 211 -4.46 4.55 -15.71
CA VAL A 211 -3.74 5.25 -16.77
C VAL A 211 -2.28 5.49 -16.40
N GLU A 212 -2.02 5.88 -15.15
CA GLU A 212 -0.67 6.11 -14.63
C GLU A 212 0.16 4.82 -14.66
N GLU A 213 -0.42 3.72 -14.15
CA GLU A 213 0.26 2.42 -14.13
C GLU A 213 0.47 1.84 -15.54
N MET A 214 -0.47 2.04 -16.47
CA MET A 214 -0.27 1.65 -17.88
C MET A 214 0.88 2.42 -18.55
N VAL A 215 0.99 3.72 -18.29
CA VAL A 215 2.12 4.51 -18.79
C VAL A 215 3.44 4.05 -18.18
N ASN A 216 3.45 3.74 -16.89
CA ASN A 216 4.62 3.20 -16.20
C ASN A 216 5.01 1.82 -16.74
N LEU A 217 4.03 0.98 -17.07
CA LEU A 217 4.25 -0.33 -17.71
C LEU A 217 4.93 -0.17 -19.07
N ILE A 218 4.40 0.73 -19.92
CA ILE A 218 4.98 1.00 -21.25
C ILE A 218 6.42 1.53 -21.12
N LYS A 219 6.67 2.44 -20.18
CA LYS A 219 8.03 2.95 -19.92
C LYS A 219 8.99 1.84 -19.50
N ALA A 220 8.54 0.95 -18.59
CA ALA A 220 9.34 -0.17 -18.12
C ALA A 220 9.62 -1.21 -19.22
N GLN A 221 8.63 -1.51 -20.08
CA GLN A 221 8.79 -2.39 -21.22
C GLN A 221 9.77 -1.81 -22.25
N ARG A 222 9.62 -0.53 -22.59
CA ARG A 222 10.54 0.14 -23.51
C ARG A 222 11.97 0.18 -22.97
N ALA A 223 12.16 0.45 -21.68
CA ALA A 223 13.48 0.40 -21.06
C ALA A 223 14.11 -1.00 -21.17
N TYR A 224 13.33 -2.05 -20.97
CA TYR A 224 13.77 -3.44 -21.15
C TYR A 224 14.17 -3.73 -22.59
N GLU A 225 13.35 -3.32 -23.58
CA GLU A 225 13.64 -3.49 -25.01
C GLU A 225 14.93 -2.77 -25.41
N VAL A 226 15.12 -1.53 -24.97
CA VAL A 226 16.33 -0.74 -25.26
C VAL A 226 17.57 -1.41 -24.66
N ASN A 227 17.49 -1.87 -23.41
CA ASN A 227 18.59 -2.57 -22.76
C ASN A 227 18.92 -3.90 -23.47
N SER A 228 17.90 -4.66 -23.89
CA SER A 228 18.09 -5.91 -24.64
C SER A 228 18.77 -5.67 -25.99
N LYS A 229 18.33 -4.65 -26.75
CA LYS A 229 18.95 -4.24 -27.99
C LYS A 229 20.38 -3.77 -27.80
N ALA A 230 20.68 -3.04 -26.72
CA ALA A 230 22.04 -2.59 -26.41
C ALA A 230 22.98 -3.78 -26.14
N ILE A 231 22.51 -4.79 -25.41
CA ILE A 231 23.27 -6.03 -25.18
C ILE A 231 23.51 -6.78 -26.47
N GLN A 232 22.48 -6.95 -27.31
CA GLN A 232 22.62 -7.61 -28.62
C GLN A 232 23.64 -6.89 -29.52
N ALA A 233 23.57 -5.55 -29.56
CA ALA A 233 24.53 -4.75 -30.32
C ALA A 233 25.98 -4.90 -29.80
N ALA A 234 26.15 -4.98 -28.49
CA ALA A 234 27.44 -5.24 -27.86
C ALA A 234 27.98 -6.63 -28.22
N ASP A 235 27.13 -7.66 -28.17
CA ASP A 235 27.50 -9.02 -28.59
C ASP A 235 27.88 -9.10 -30.06
N GLU A 236 27.13 -8.45 -30.97
CA GLU A 236 27.48 -8.37 -32.38
C GLU A 236 28.83 -7.66 -32.61
N MET A 237 29.10 -6.57 -31.89
CA MET A 237 30.40 -5.89 -31.98
C MET A 237 31.55 -6.78 -31.51
N MET A 238 31.37 -7.54 -30.44
CA MET A 238 32.38 -8.49 -29.97
C MET A 238 32.59 -9.63 -30.94
N GLN A 239 31.54 -10.16 -31.56
CA GLN A 239 31.64 -11.20 -32.60
C GLN A 239 32.42 -10.71 -33.82
N ARG A 240 32.10 -9.47 -34.30
CA ARG A 240 32.85 -8.86 -35.45
C ARG A 240 34.30 -8.62 -35.07
N SER A 241 34.59 -8.14 -33.86
CA SER A 241 35.97 -7.96 -33.42
C SER A 241 36.77 -9.26 -33.36
N ASN A 242 36.14 -10.35 -32.94
CA ASN A 242 36.76 -11.68 -32.94
C ASN A 242 36.95 -12.24 -34.33
N ALA A 243 36.04 -11.95 -35.28
CA ALA A 243 36.16 -12.37 -36.66
C ALA A 243 37.28 -11.63 -37.41
N LEU A 244 37.57 -10.38 -37.05
CA LEU A 244 38.68 -9.60 -37.64
C LEU A 244 40.07 -10.01 -37.09
N LYS A 245 40.12 -10.79 -36.01
CA LYS A 245 41.39 -11.25 -35.40
C LYS A 245 41.87 -12.61 -35.94
N ARG A 246 41.14 -13.19 -36.89
CA ARG A 246 41.52 -14.37 -37.69
C ARG A 246 41.97 -13.94 -39.07
#